data_94bd5104d706d29c52e8f86534e54e50
#
_entry.id   94bd5104d706d29c52e8f86534e54e50
#
_cell.length_a   1.000
_cell.length_b   1.000
_cell.length_c   1.000
_cell.angle_alpha   90.00
_cell.angle_beta   90.00
_cell.angle_gamma   90.00
#
_symmetry.space_group_name_H-M   'P 1'
#
loop_
_entity.id
_entity.type
_entity.pdbx_description
1 polymer ?
#
loop_
_entity_poly.entity_id
_entity_poly.type
_entity_poly.pdbx_seq_one_letter_code
_entity_poly.pdbx_strand_id
1 'polypeptide(L)'
;MKLSQFKFKLPEDKIALHPAKYRDESRLMVVHKSTGKIEHKVFKDILDYFDDKDVFIFNDTKVFPARLYGNKEKTGARIEVFLLRELNEELRLWDVLVDPARKIRIGNKLYFGDDDSMVAEVIDNTTSRGRTLRFLYDGAHDEFKKALYALGEAPLPSFIRRPVEEEDTERFQTIFAKNEGAVTAPTAGLHFSRELMKRMEIKGIDFAFVTMHAGLGNFREIDVEDLTKHKMDSEQMYVNADACRIVNNAKDEGKNICAVGTTVMRTIETAVGTDGHLKEFDGWTNKFIFPPYDFSVANSMVTNFHLPLSTLLMLVAAYGGYDLVMEAYHTALKEDYRFGTYGDAMLILDK
;
A
#
# COMPACT_ATOMS: atom_id res chain seq x y z
N MET A 1 -10.85 7.14 20.76
CA MET A 1 -11.77 6.81 19.65
C MET A 1 -11.96 5.30 19.58
N LYS A 2 -13.13 4.83 19.14
CA LYS A 2 -13.49 3.43 19.13
C LYS A 2 -13.52 2.85 17.72
N LEU A 3 -13.15 1.59 17.57
CA LEU A 3 -13.19 0.85 16.30
C LEU A 3 -14.59 0.89 15.66
N SER A 4 -15.62 0.65 16.45
CA SER A 4 -17.03 0.64 16.01
C SER A 4 -17.50 1.93 15.32
N GLN A 5 -16.85 3.06 15.57
CA GLN A 5 -17.16 4.34 14.91
C GLN A 5 -16.82 4.32 13.41
N PHE A 6 -15.90 3.44 12.96
CA PHE A 6 -15.49 3.30 11.56
C PHE A 6 -16.23 2.19 10.81
N LYS A 7 -17.34 1.73 11.37
CA LYS A 7 -18.19 0.72 10.77
C LYS A 7 -19.21 1.35 9.83
N PHE A 8 -19.30 0.82 8.62
CA PHE A 8 -20.39 1.08 7.69
C PHE A 8 -20.66 -0.18 6.86
N LYS A 9 -21.85 -0.25 6.25
CA LYS A 9 -22.21 -1.37 5.37
C LYS A 9 -21.64 -1.11 3.98
N LEU A 10 -20.65 -1.92 3.57
CA LEU A 10 -20.10 -1.92 2.22
C LEU A 10 -20.68 -3.12 1.45
N PRO A 11 -21.50 -2.90 0.41
CA PRO A 11 -21.95 -3.97 -0.47
C PRO A 11 -20.78 -4.57 -1.25
N GLU A 12 -20.77 -5.89 -1.46
CA GLU A 12 -19.69 -6.59 -2.16
C GLU A 12 -19.50 -6.11 -3.62
N ASP A 13 -20.58 -5.74 -4.28
CA ASP A 13 -20.58 -5.19 -5.65
C ASP A 13 -19.90 -3.82 -5.78
N LYS A 14 -19.66 -3.13 -4.66
CA LYS A 14 -18.91 -1.88 -4.63
C LYS A 14 -17.40 -2.09 -4.56
N ILE A 15 -16.92 -3.28 -4.27
CA ILE A 15 -15.49 -3.59 -4.30
C ILE A 15 -15.07 -3.82 -5.74
N ALA A 16 -14.13 -3.00 -6.23
CA ALA A 16 -13.63 -3.11 -7.59
C ALA A 16 -12.79 -4.36 -7.76
N LEU A 17 -13.23 -5.28 -8.61
CA LEU A 17 -12.48 -6.49 -8.94
C LEU A 17 -11.40 -6.24 -10.00
N HIS A 18 -11.60 -5.25 -10.87
CA HIS A 18 -10.67 -4.87 -11.95
C HIS A 18 -10.42 -3.36 -11.92
N PRO A 19 -9.22 -2.92 -12.36
CA PRO A 19 -8.94 -1.50 -12.49
C PRO A 19 -9.77 -0.85 -13.60
N ALA A 20 -9.86 0.48 -13.59
CA ALA A 20 -10.39 1.23 -14.72
C ALA A 20 -9.55 0.97 -15.98
N LYS A 21 -10.14 1.07 -17.17
CA LYS A 21 -9.45 0.82 -18.44
C LYS A 21 -8.15 1.63 -18.57
N TYR A 22 -8.23 2.91 -18.25
CA TYR A 22 -7.05 3.78 -18.13
C TYR A 22 -6.88 4.23 -16.68
N ARG A 23 -5.62 4.33 -16.22
CA ARG A 23 -5.29 4.60 -14.81
C ARG A 23 -5.93 5.90 -14.31
N ASP A 24 -5.91 6.95 -15.10
CA ASP A 24 -6.36 8.30 -14.74
C ASP A 24 -7.83 8.59 -15.11
N GLU A 25 -8.58 7.55 -15.46
CA GLU A 25 -10.03 7.62 -15.75
C GLU A 25 -10.91 7.07 -14.63
N SER A 26 -10.33 6.66 -13.49
CA SER A 26 -11.12 6.42 -12.28
C SER A 26 -11.83 7.70 -11.83
N ARG A 27 -12.90 7.56 -11.07
CA ARG A 27 -13.59 8.74 -10.50
C ARG A 27 -12.73 9.35 -9.39
N LEU A 28 -12.87 10.66 -9.25
CA LEU A 28 -12.22 11.44 -8.19
C LEU A 28 -13.29 12.21 -7.40
N MET A 29 -13.37 11.93 -6.11
CA MET A 29 -14.12 12.77 -5.19
C MET A 29 -13.19 13.81 -4.58
N VAL A 30 -13.48 15.08 -4.77
CA VAL A 30 -12.70 16.18 -4.16
C VAL A 30 -13.43 16.68 -2.93
N VAL A 31 -12.77 16.66 -1.79
CA VAL A 31 -13.29 17.04 -0.48
C VAL A 31 -12.53 18.25 0.04
N HIS A 32 -13.22 19.36 0.23
CA HIS A 32 -12.66 20.60 0.75
C HIS A 32 -12.88 20.69 2.27
N LYS A 33 -11.82 20.55 3.05
CA LYS A 33 -11.90 20.54 4.52
C LYS A 33 -12.49 21.81 5.10
N SER A 34 -12.09 22.97 4.55
CA SER A 34 -12.50 24.27 5.08
C SER A 34 -13.97 24.59 4.88
N THR A 35 -14.60 24.08 3.81
CA THR A 35 -15.98 24.39 3.44
C THR A 35 -16.93 23.20 3.59
N GLY A 36 -16.42 21.99 3.69
CA GLY A 36 -17.20 20.75 3.61
C GLY A 36 -17.72 20.43 2.21
N LYS A 37 -17.32 21.20 1.19
CA LYS A 37 -17.76 20.96 -0.19
C LYS A 37 -17.21 19.64 -0.73
N ILE A 38 -18.09 18.88 -1.40
CA ILE A 38 -17.74 17.65 -2.12
C ILE A 38 -18.01 17.86 -3.60
N GLU A 39 -17.02 17.54 -4.45
CA GLU A 39 -17.12 17.60 -5.91
C GLU A 39 -16.85 16.22 -6.52
N HIS A 40 -17.45 15.95 -7.67
CA HIS A 40 -17.27 14.70 -8.41
C HIS A 40 -16.56 15.01 -9.73
N LYS A 41 -15.44 14.35 -9.96
CA LYS A 41 -14.53 14.57 -11.08
C LYS A 41 -14.04 13.22 -11.65
N VAL A 42 -13.23 13.28 -12.70
CA VAL A 42 -12.39 12.18 -13.18
C VAL A 42 -10.96 12.42 -12.69
N PHE A 43 -10.20 11.38 -12.42
CA PHE A 43 -8.89 11.52 -11.77
C PHE A 43 -7.93 12.47 -12.50
N LYS A 44 -7.91 12.46 -13.83
CA LYS A 44 -7.09 13.38 -14.64
C LYS A 44 -7.38 14.87 -14.40
N ASP A 45 -8.55 15.20 -13.85
CA ASP A 45 -8.93 16.58 -13.51
C ASP A 45 -8.24 17.07 -12.22
N ILE A 46 -7.45 16.23 -11.55
CA ILE A 46 -6.66 16.60 -10.37
C ILE A 46 -5.75 17.81 -10.64
N LEU A 47 -5.31 17.98 -11.89
CA LEU A 47 -4.51 19.11 -12.34
C LEU A 47 -5.17 20.48 -12.09
N ASP A 48 -6.49 20.54 -11.99
CA ASP A 48 -7.23 21.79 -11.79
C ASP A 48 -7.03 22.38 -10.38
N TYR A 49 -6.52 21.56 -9.45
CA TYR A 49 -6.37 21.91 -8.04
C TYR A 49 -4.93 22.28 -7.62
N PHE A 50 -3.98 22.15 -8.54
CA PHE A 50 -2.54 22.35 -8.25
C PHE A 50 -1.91 23.25 -9.30
N ASP A 51 -0.87 23.98 -8.86
CA ASP A 51 -0.18 24.99 -9.66
C ASP A 51 1.34 24.74 -9.71
N ASP A 52 2.04 25.63 -10.41
CA ASP A 52 3.50 25.64 -10.52
C ASP A 52 4.18 25.58 -9.15
N LYS A 53 5.18 24.70 -9.04
CA LYS A 53 5.96 24.40 -7.82
C LYS A 53 5.20 23.72 -6.67
N ASP A 54 3.93 23.39 -6.85
CA ASP A 54 3.29 22.45 -5.93
C ASP A 54 4.00 21.09 -6.02
N VAL A 55 4.01 20.31 -4.94
CA VAL A 55 4.74 19.05 -4.84
C VAL A 55 3.80 17.88 -4.63
N PHE A 56 4.00 16.80 -5.38
CA PHE A 56 3.41 15.50 -5.12
C PHE A 56 4.46 14.55 -4.57
N ILE A 57 4.16 13.92 -3.44
CA ILE A 57 5.02 12.90 -2.82
C ILE A 57 4.45 11.54 -3.15
N PHE A 58 5.25 10.71 -3.81
CA PHE A 58 4.91 9.34 -4.23
C PHE A 58 5.69 8.30 -3.45
N ASN A 59 5.09 7.12 -3.30
CA ASN A 59 5.78 5.93 -2.81
C ASN A 59 6.26 5.10 -4.01
N ASP A 60 7.57 5.01 -4.21
CA ASP A 60 8.21 4.30 -5.32
C ASP A 60 8.50 2.84 -5.04
N THR A 61 7.88 2.27 -4.02
CA THR A 61 8.02 0.84 -3.74
C THR A 61 7.55 -0.02 -4.92
N LYS A 62 8.25 -1.13 -5.12
CA LYS A 62 7.91 -2.13 -6.13
C LYS A 62 7.41 -3.40 -5.48
N VAL A 63 6.24 -3.85 -5.91
CA VAL A 63 5.65 -5.11 -5.48
C VAL A 63 6.34 -6.27 -6.20
N PHE A 64 6.65 -7.34 -5.47
CA PHE A 64 7.15 -8.58 -6.05
C PHE A 64 6.08 -9.68 -6.05
N PRO A 65 6.17 -10.70 -6.90
CA PRO A 65 5.18 -11.78 -7.01
C PRO A 65 5.28 -12.70 -5.80
N ALA A 66 4.58 -12.35 -4.73
CA ALA A 66 4.75 -12.92 -3.40
C ALA A 66 3.96 -14.20 -3.14
N ARG A 67 2.98 -14.55 -3.98
CA ARG A 67 2.12 -15.71 -3.75
C ARG A 67 2.58 -16.92 -4.55
N LEU A 68 2.98 -17.98 -3.85
CA LEU A 68 3.44 -19.24 -4.42
C LEU A 68 2.45 -20.36 -4.11
N TYR A 69 2.25 -21.24 -5.07
CA TYR A 69 1.53 -22.48 -4.88
C TYR A 69 2.48 -23.66 -5.06
N GLY A 70 2.34 -24.66 -4.21
CA GLY A 70 3.19 -25.83 -4.24
C GLY A 70 2.56 -27.03 -3.56
N ASN A 71 3.37 -28.04 -3.31
CA ASN A 71 2.94 -29.29 -2.69
C ASN A 71 3.85 -29.64 -1.52
N LYS A 72 3.25 -30.23 -0.51
CA LYS A 72 3.98 -30.75 0.65
C LYS A 72 4.61 -32.10 0.32
N GLU A 73 5.86 -32.29 0.72
CA GLU A 73 6.55 -33.57 0.66
C GLU A 73 5.69 -34.70 1.26
N LYS A 74 5.84 -35.89 0.76
CA LYS A 74 5.20 -37.16 1.21
C LYS A 74 3.70 -37.25 0.99
N THR A 75 2.96 -36.17 1.13
CA THR A 75 1.48 -36.20 1.02
C THR A 75 0.97 -35.67 -0.31
N GLY A 76 1.78 -34.89 -1.04
CA GLY A 76 1.37 -34.16 -2.24
C GLY A 76 0.27 -33.12 -1.98
N ALA A 77 -0.04 -32.82 -0.71
CA ALA A 77 -1.08 -31.87 -0.37
C ALA A 77 -0.72 -30.47 -0.88
N ARG A 78 -1.65 -29.85 -1.60
CA ARG A 78 -1.51 -28.48 -2.10
C ARG A 78 -1.35 -27.50 -0.92
N ILE A 79 -0.42 -26.59 -1.07
CA ILE A 79 -0.13 -25.53 -0.10
C ILE A 79 0.02 -24.18 -0.80
N GLU A 80 -0.26 -23.11 -0.06
CA GLU A 80 0.06 -21.74 -0.44
C GLU A 80 1.15 -21.21 0.47
N VAL A 81 2.12 -20.51 -0.11
CA VAL A 81 3.15 -19.75 0.60
C VAL A 81 3.08 -18.31 0.13
N PHE A 82 2.94 -17.39 1.07
CA PHE A 82 2.95 -15.97 0.82
C PHE A 82 4.24 -15.37 1.36
N LEU A 83 5.13 -14.95 0.47
CA LEU A 83 6.40 -14.34 0.82
C LEU A 83 6.17 -12.97 1.45
N LEU A 84 6.79 -12.69 2.58
CA LEU A 84 6.72 -11.39 3.26
C LEU A 84 7.99 -10.58 3.05
N ARG A 85 9.14 -11.14 3.40
CA ARG A 85 10.45 -10.52 3.23
C ARG A 85 11.58 -11.53 3.29
N GLU A 86 12.69 -11.19 2.66
CA GLU A 86 13.94 -11.92 2.81
C GLU A 86 14.61 -11.55 4.13
N LEU A 87 14.96 -12.56 4.93
CA LEU A 87 15.61 -12.38 6.23
C LEU A 87 17.13 -12.46 6.13
N ASN A 88 17.61 -13.32 5.22
CA ASN A 88 19.05 -13.53 4.99
C ASN A 88 19.27 -14.01 3.56
N GLU A 89 20.05 -13.25 2.82
CA GLU A 89 20.35 -13.50 1.41
C GLU A 89 21.24 -14.72 1.21
N GLU A 90 22.31 -14.85 2.00
CA GLU A 90 23.27 -15.95 1.87
C GLU A 90 22.65 -17.31 2.19
N LEU A 91 21.82 -17.35 3.23
CA LEU A 91 21.12 -18.56 3.68
C LEU A 91 19.77 -18.75 3.00
N ARG A 92 19.33 -17.82 2.14
CA ARG A 92 18.02 -17.83 1.46
C ARG A 92 16.86 -18.04 2.41
N LEU A 93 16.91 -17.35 3.55
CA LEU A 93 15.87 -17.38 4.56
C LEU A 93 14.80 -16.33 4.25
N TRP A 94 13.56 -16.76 4.30
CA TRP A 94 12.40 -15.91 4.06
C TRP A 94 11.37 -16.03 5.18
N ASP A 95 10.85 -14.89 5.62
CA ASP A 95 9.65 -14.83 6.45
C ASP A 95 8.42 -14.94 5.53
N VAL A 96 7.50 -15.85 5.86
CA VAL A 96 6.36 -16.19 5.00
C VAL A 96 5.11 -16.48 5.82
N LEU A 97 3.94 -16.34 5.19
CA LEU A 97 2.71 -16.96 5.65
C LEU A 97 2.44 -18.23 4.86
N VAL A 98 1.80 -19.21 5.51
CA VAL A 98 1.47 -20.49 4.88
C VAL A 98 0.01 -20.88 5.08
N ASP A 99 -0.56 -21.57 4.11
CA ASP A 99 -1.89 -22.16 4.18
C ASP A 99 -1.92 -23.55 3.53
N PRO A 100 -2.48 -24.59 4.20
CA PRO A 100 -3.04 -24.64 5.55
C PRO A 100 -1.93 -24.75 6.63
N ALA A 101 -1.86 -23.79 7.52
CA ALA A 101 -0.77 -23.66 8.51
C ALA A 101 -0.63 -24.89 9.44
N ARG A 102 -1.75 -25.53 9.79
CA ARG A 102 -1.75 -26.72 10.66
C ARG A 102 -1.01 -27.92 10.09
N LYS A 103 -0.90 -28.01 8.76
CA LYS A 103 -0.27 -29.11 8.03
C LYS A 103 1.22 -28.84 7.73
N ILE A 104 1.69 -27.62 7.89
CA ILE A 104 3.05 -27.18 7.53
C ILE A 104 3.84 -26.96 8.82
N ARG A 105 4.77 -27.89 9.13
CA ARG A 105 5.54 -27.95 10.37
C ARG A 105 7.03 -27.85 10.10
N ILE A 106 7.81 -27.47 11.11
CA ILE A 106 9.27 -27.45 11.06
C ILE A 106 9.80 -28.81 10.54
N GLY A 107 10.79 -28.75 9.65
CA GLY A 107 11.38 -29.90 8.98
C GLY A 107 10.62 -30.40 7.74
N ASN A 108 9.41 -29.88 7.44
CA ASN A 108 8.74 -30.23 6.20
C ASN A 108 9.44 -29.58 5.00
N LYS A 109 9.50 -30.31 3.90
CA LYS A 109 9.89 -29.78 2.59
C LYS A 109 8.65 -29.46 1.76
N LEU A 110 8.72 -28.32 1.09
CA LEU A 110 7.70 -27.78 0.20
C LEU A 110 8.27 -27.68 -1.20
N TYR A 111 7.55 -28.14 -2.18
CA TYR A 111 7.95 -28.24 -3.58
C TYR A 111 7.11 -27.30 -4.44
N PHE A 112 7.77 -26.54 -5.30
CA PHE A 112 7.15 -25.55 -6.19
C PHE A 112 7.61 -25.76 -7.64
N GLY A 113 6.73 -25.40 -8.58
CA GLY A 113 6.95 -25.61 -10.00
C GLY A 113 6.45 -26.99 -10.45
N ASP A 114 6.17 -27.13 -11.76
CA ASP A 114 5.62 -28.37 -12.32
C ASP A 114 6.61 -29.55 -12.24
N ASP A 115 7.89 -29.24 -12.15
CA ASP A 115 9.02 -30.17 -12.11
C ASP A 115 9.72 -30.23 -10.73
N ASP A 116 9.09 -29.68 -9.69
CA ASP A 116 9.68 -29.54 -8.37
C ASP A 116 11.06 -28.79 -8.37
N SER A 117 11.23 -27.87 -9.31
CA SER A 117 12.47 -27.13 -9.53
C SER A 117 12.88 -26.21 -8.38
N MET A 118 11.93 -25.84 -7.52
CA MET A 118 12.16 -25.03 -6.34
C MET A 118 11.70 -25.77 -5.09
N VAL A 119 12.60 -25.90 -4.12
CA VAL A 119 12.33 -26.59 -2.85
C VAL A 119 12.62 -25.66 -1.68
N ALA A 120 11.75 -25.67 -0.68
CA ALA A 120 11.99 -24.96 0.58
C ALA A 120 11.79 -25.88 1.77
N GLU A 121 12.58 -25.66 2.82
CA GLU A 121 12.48 -26.34 4.11
C GLU A 121 11.92 -25.38 5.15
N VAL A 122 10.96 -25.84 5.94
CA VAL A 122 10.42 -25.09 7.09
C VAL A 122 11.42 -25.15 8.24
N ILE A 123 12.00 -23.98 8.58
CA ILE A 123 13.03 -23.88 9.62
C ILE A 123 12.43 -23.52 10.98
N ASP A 124 11.43 -22.61 10.98
CA ASP A 124 10.85 -22.09 12.22
C ASP A 124 9.39 -21.72 12.05
N ASN A 125 8.68 -21.59 13.18
CA ASN A 125 7.31 -21.07 13.29
C ASN A 125 7.36 -19.69 13.94
N THR A 126 6.96 -18.65 13.22
CA THR A 126 6.99 -17.27 13.72
C THR A 126 5.68 -16.84 14.35
N THR A 127 4.56 -17.23 13.75
CA THR A 127 3.19 -16.96 14.24
C THR A 127 2.28 -18.15 13.94
N SER A 128 0.99 -18.05 14.23
CA SER A 128 0.01 -19.09 13.92
C SER A 128 0.02 -19.53 12.44
N ARG A 129 0.23 -18.58 11.51
CA ARG A 129 0.37 -18.82 10.07
C ARG A 129 1.78 -18.53 9.55
N GLY A 130 2.63 -17.89 10.33
CA GLY A 130 3.98 -17.48 9.95
C GLY A 130 4.97 -18.61 10.04
N ARG A 131 5.90 -18.68 9.08
CA ARG A 131 7.03 -19.61 9.03
C ARG A 131 8.28 -18.89 8.55
N THR A 132 9.43 -19.43 8.94
CA THR A 132 10.70 -19.15 8.26
C THR A 132 10.99 -20.30 7.32
N LEU A 133 11.15 -20.00 6.04
CA LEU A 133 11.57 -20.96 5.02
C LEU A 133 13.02 -20.74 4.64
N ARG A 134 13.75 -21.84 4.42
CA ARG A 134 15.04 -21.86 3.75
C ARG A 134 14.84 -22.48 2.35
N PHE A 135 15.08 -21.68 1.30
CA PHE A 135 15.05 -22.21 -0.06
C PHE A 135 16.36 -22.95 -0.37
N LEU A 136 16.22 -24.14 -0.91
CA LEU A 136 17.32 -25.01 -1.33
C LEU A 136 17.54 -24.82 -2.83
N TYR A 137 18.49 -23.98 -3.18
CA TYR A 137 18.78 -23.63 -4.57
C TYR A 137 20.29 -23.44 -4.77
N ASP A 138 20.84 -24.11 -5.78
CA ASP A 138 22.26 -23.97 -6.15
C ASP A 138 22.37 -22.91 -7.26
N GLY A 139 23.12 -21.85 -7.03
CA GLY A 139 23.29 -20.74 -7.99
C GLY A 139 23.43 -19.38 -7.31
N ALA A 140 23.61 -18.35 -8.09
CA ALA A 140 23.72 -16.98 -7.62
C ALA A 140 22.36 -16.49 -7.02
N HIS A 141 22.42 -15.49 -6.16
CA HIS A 141 21.22 -14.93 -5.50
C HIS A 141 20.23 -14.35 -6.53
N ASP A 142 20.73 -13.63 -7.53
CA ASP A 142 19.87 -13.06 -8.58
C ASP A 142 19.17 -14.12 -9.42
N GLU A 143 19.86 -15.24 -9.70
CA GLU A 143 19.27 -16.39 -10.40
C GLU A 143 18.19 -17.05 -9.55
N PHE A 144 18.47 -17.23 -8.27
CA PHE A 144 17.49 -17.72 -7.29
C PHE A 144 16.23 -16.84 -7.25
N LYS A 145 16.39 -15.53 -7.06
CA LYS A 145 15.24 -14.59 -7.03
C LYS A 145 14.44 -14.62 -8.32
N LYS A 146 15.12 -14.65 -9.47
CA LYS A 146 14.45 -14.74 -10.76
C LYS A 146 13.63 -16.03 -10.89
N ALA A 147 14.19 -17.17 -10.49
CA ALA A 147 13.49 -18.45 -10.50
C ALA A 147 12.31 -18.47 -9.52
N LEU A 148 12.49 -17.94 -8.30
CA LEU A 148 11.45 -17.83 -7.30
C LEU A 148 10.28 -16.96 -7.78
N TYR A 149 10.56 -15.81 -8.37
CA TYR A 149 9.57 -14.86 -8.85
C TYR A 149 8.83 -15.35 -10.11
N ALA A 150 9.47 -16.18 -10.91
CA ALA A 150 8.81 -16.83 -12.04
C ALA A 150 7.70 -17.80 -11.62
N LEU A 151 7.76 -18.33 -10.39
CA LEU A 151 6.74 -19.20 -9.80
C LEU A 151 5.65 -18.43 -9.06
N GLY A 152 5.86 -17.15 -8.78
CA GLY A 152 4.99 -16.32 -7.99
C GLY A 152 3.92 -15.61 -8.81
N GLU A 153 2.82 -15.31 -8.15
CA GLU A 153 1.72 -14.50 -8.67
C GLU A 153 1.65 -13.14 -7.96
N ALA A 154 1.02 -12.16 -8.62
CA ALA A 154 0.72 -10.86 -8.03
C ALA A 154 -0.08 -11.05 -6.72
N PRO A 155 0.34 -10.41 -5.60
CA PRO A 155 -0.25 -10.64 -4.30
C PRO A 155 -1.54 -9.83 -4.10
N LEU A 156 -2.55 -10.05 -4.93
CA LEU A 156 -3.83 -9.36 -4.80
C LEU A 156 -4.44 -9.58 -3.42
N PRO A 157 -5.01 -8.54 -2.79
CA PRO A 157 -5.72 -8.68 -1.52
C PRO A 157 -6.88 -9.66 -1.60
N SER A 158 -7.15 -10.36 -0.51
CA SER A 158 -8.18 -11.40 -0.43
C SER A 158 -9.61 -10.93 -0.67
N PHE A 159 -9.87 -9.63 -0.54
CA PHE A 159 -11.18 -9.06 -0.87
C PHE A 159 -11.42 -8.92 -2.38
N ILE A 160 -10.38 -9.02 -3.22
CA ILE A 160 -10.51 -9.18 -4.67
C ILE A 160 -10.74 -10.66 -4.94
N ARG A 161 -12.01 -11.05 -4.94
CA ARG A 161 -12.42 -12.47 -5.02
C ARG A 161 -12.47 -12.98 -6.46
N ARG A 162 -11.34 -13.01 -7.12
CA ARG A 162 -11.12 -13.63 -8.43
C ARG A 162 -9.70 -14.17 -8.54
N PRO A 163 -9.42 -15.08 -9.48
CA PRO A 163 -8.04 -15.47 -9.79
C PRO A 163 -7.21 -14.27 -10.27
N VAL A 164 -5.90 -14.38 -10.09
CA VAL A 164 -4.95 -13.43 -10.66
C VAL A 164 -4.97 -13.58 -12.18
N GLU A 165 -5.00 -12.47 -12.89
CA GLU A 165 -4.97 -12.37 -14.34
C GLU A 165 -3.61 -11.82 -14.79
N GLU A 166 -3.22 -12.05 -16.04
CA GLU A 166 -1.93 -11.59 -16.57
C GLU A 166 -1.77 -10.06 -16.43
N GLU A 167 -2.85 -9.31 -16.65
CA GLU A 167 -2.88 -7.86 -16.50
C GLU A 167 -2.54 -7.39 -15.08
N ASP A 168 -2.81 -8.17 -14.05
CA ASP A 168 -2.53 -7.78 -12.66
C ASP A 168 -1.04 -7.60 -12.39
N THR A 169 -0.17 -8.29 -13.11
CA THR A 169 1.28 -8.14 -12.97
C THR A 169 1.71 -6.70 -13.26
N GLU A 170 1.10 -6.05 -14.24
CA GLU A 170 1.36 -4.64 -14.57
C GLU A 170 0.45 -3.69 -13.76
N ARG A 171 -0.82 -4.03 -13.62
CA ARG A 171 -1.82 -3.11 -13.05
C ARG A 171 -1.75 -3.00 -11.53
N PHE A 172 -1.27 -4.04 -10.84
CA PHE A 172 -0.96 -4.01 -9.41
C PHE A 172 0.44 -3.44 -9.12
N GLN A 173 0.87 -2.47 -9.92
CA GLN A 173 2.15 -1.80 -9.85
C GLN A 173 2.00 -0.34 -10.29
N THR A 174 2.65 0.60 -9.60
CA THR A 174 2.69 1.99 -10.06
C THR A 174 3.64 2.13 -11.25
N ILE A 175 3.43 3.16 -12.08
CA ILE A 175 4.30 3.44 -13.22
C ILE A 175 5.70 3.93 -12.82
N PHE A 176 5.88 4.32 -11.56
CA PHE A 176 7.14 4.79 -10.98
C PHE A 176 7.73 3.80 -9.95
N ALA A 177 7.24 2.58 -9.90
CA ALA A 177 7.76 1.53 -9.01
C ALA A 177 9.24 1.25 -9.32
N LYS A 178 10.10 1.35 -8.29
CA LYS A 178 11.55 1.25 -8.43
C LYS A 178 12.16 0.32 -7.37
N ASN A 179 11.89 0.56 -6.11
CA ASN A 179 12.53 -0.11 -4.98
C ASN A 179 11.70 -1.32 -4.53
N GLU A 180 12.17 -2.53 -4.83
CA GLU A 180 11.49 -3.78 -4.52
C GLU A 180 11.46 -4.06 -3.01
N GLY A 181 10.34 -4.60 -2.52
CA GLY A 181 10.19 -5.02 -1.13
C GLY A 181 8.76 -5.04 -0.61
N ALA A 182 7.79 -4.55 -1.39
CA ALA A 182 6.38 -4.53 -0.99
C ALA A 182 5.64 -5.79 -1.41
N VAL A 183 4.68 -6.19 -0.60
CA VAL A 183 3.69 -7.22 -0.91
C VAL A 183 2.29 -6.65 -1.14
N THR A 184 2.16 -5.33 -1.08
CA THR A 184 0.94 -4.61 -1.47
C THR A 184 1.29 -3.32 -2.19
N ALA A 185 0.50 -2.95 -3.19
CA ALA A 185 0.73 -1.75 -3.97
C ALA A 185 0.32 -0.48 -3.21
N PRO A 186 1.03 0.64 -3.38
CA PRO A 186 0.57 1.95 -2.93
C PRO A 186 -0.57 2.43 -3.85
N THR A 187 -1.80 2.03 -3.51
CA THR A 187 -2.96 2.02 -4.42
C THR A 187 -3.34 3.40 -4.97
N ALA A 188 -3.17 4.47 -4.20
CA ALA A 188 -3.40 5.83 -4.69
C ALA A 188 -2.48 6.19 -5.88
N GLY A 189 -1.26 5.66 -5.90
CA GLY A 189 -0.32 5.82 -7.01
C GLY A 189 -0.74 5.12 -8.30
N LEU A 190 -1.62 4.11 -8.21
CA LEU A 190 -2.12 3.37 -9.39
C LEU A 190 -2.96 4.23 -10.34
N HIS A 191 -3.52 5.33 -9.85
CA HIS A 191 -4.32 6.25 -10.66
C HIS A 191 -3.50 7.15 -11.58
N PHE A 192 -2.19 7.25 -11.37
CA PHE A 192 -1.33 8.09 -12.19
C PHE A 192 -0.89 7.37 -13.46
N SER A 193 -1.19 7.97 -14.61
CA SER A 193 -0.69 7.56 -15.92
C SER A 193 0.60 8.32 -16.26
N ARG A 194 1.39 7.79 -17.21
CA ARG A 194 2.57 8.50 -17.74
C ARG A 194 2.18 9.83 -18.38
N GLU A 195 1.05 9.86 -19.08
CA GLU A 195 0.51 11.05 -19.69
C GLU A 195 0.13 12.11 -18.66
N LEU A 196 -0.60 11.72 -17.60
CA LEU A 196 -0.97 12.64 -16.52
C LEU A 196 0.27 13.22 -15.85
N MET A 197 1.25 12.39 -15.49
CA MET A 197 2.50 12.87 -14.88
C MET A 197 3.26 13.82 -15.81
N LYS A 198 3.27 13.56 -17.11
CA LYS A 198 3.90 14.48 -18.08
C LYS A 198 3.19 15.84 -18.15
N ARG A 199 1.86 15.86 -18.09
CA ARG A 199 1.07 17.11 -18.01
C ARG A 199 1.35 17.86 -16.71
N MET A 200 1.54 17.14 -15.59
CA MET A 200 1.93 17.74 -14.30
C MET A 200 3.31 18.40 -14.38
N GLU A 201 4.30 17.72 -14.96
CA GLU A 201 5.64 18.30 -15.20
C GLU A 201 5.57 19.58 -16.05
N ILE A 202 4.81 19.54 -17.15
CA ILE A 202 4.63 20.72 -18.03
C ILE A 202 4.00 21.89 -17.27
N LYS A 203 3.10 21.59 -16.33
CA LYS A 203 2.49 22.61 -15.45
C LYS A 203 3.46 23.17 -14.40
N GLY A 204 4.65 22.57 -14.25
CA GLY A 204 5.65 22.97 -13.28
C GLY A 204 5.47 22.36 -11.88
N ILE A 205 4.71 21.28 -11.77
CA ILE A 205 4.53 20.54 -10.53
C ILE A 205 5.77 19.65 -10.29
N ASP A 206 6.31 19.68 -9.10
CA ASP A 206 7.47 18.88 -8.68
C ASP A 206 7.05 17.55 -8.08
N PHE A 207 7.92 16.53 -8.27
CA PHE A 207 7.74 15.20 -7.72
C PHE A 207 8.83 14.86 -6.72
N ALA A 208 8.41 14.38 -5.55
CA ALA A 208 9.30 13.79 -4.56
C ALA A 208 8.95 12.30 -4.38
N PHE A 209 9.96 11.47 -4.22
CA PHE A 209 9.76 10.02 -4.05
C PHE A 209 10.31 9.57 -2.70
N VAL A 210 9.48 8.87 -1.96
CA VAL A 210 9.83 8.15 -0.75
C VAL A 210 9.56 6.67 -0.96
N THR A 211 10.14 5.82 -0.13
CA THR A 211 9.90 4.37 -0.19
C THR A 211 9.29 3.90 1.11
N MET A 212 8.17 3.17 1.05
CA MET A 212 7.66 2.36 2.15
C MET A 212 7.22 1.00 1.60
N HIS A 213 7.82 -0.05 2.11
CA HIS A 213 7.44 -1.41 1.77
C HIS A 213 6.24 -1.84 2.60
N ALA A 214 5.05 -1.59 2.05
CA ALA A 214 3.81 -1.93 2.72
C ALA A 214 3.62 -3.45 2.79
N GLY A 215 3.37 -3.93 3.98
CA GLY A 215 3.08 -5.33 4.29
C GLY A 215 1.59 -5.61 4.43
N LEU A 216 1.26 -6.82 4.89
CA LEU A 216 -0.12 -7.26 5.11
C LEU A 216 -0.80 -6.62 6.32
N GLY A 217 -0.06 -5.92 7.18
CA GLY A 217 -0.57 -5.31 8.39
C GLY A 217 -1.75 -4.36 8.17
N ASN A 218 -1.79 -3.70 7.00
CA ASN A 218 -2.90 -2.81 6.62
C ASN A 218 -4.21 -3.57 6.35
N PHE A 219 -4.16 -4.87 6.12
CA PHE A 219 -5.32 -5.73 5.88
C PHE A 219 -5.63 -6.65 7.07
N ARG A 220 -4.83 -6.57 8.14
CA ARG A 220 -5.10 -7.29 9.37
C ARG A 220 -6.28 -6.65 10.09
N GLU A 221 -7.22 -7.48 10.52
CA GLU A 221 -8.34 -7.01 11.33
C GLU A 221 -7.85 -6.45 12.66
N ILE A 222 -8.46 -5.34 13.06
CA ILE A 222 -8.24 -4.75 14.38
C ILE A 222 -9.11 -5.53 15.37
N ASP A 223 -8.50 -6.11 16.38
CA ASP A 223 -9.13 -6.99 17.39
C ASP A 223 -9.42 -6.28 18.72
N VAL A 224 -9.24 -4.96 18.76
CA VAL A 224 -9.47 -4.12 19.94
C VAL A 224 -10.46 -3.00 19.65
N GLU A 225 -11.39 -2.74 20.56
CA GLU A 225 -12.36 -1.64 20.42
C GLU A 225 -11.72 -0.27 20.69
N ASP A 226 -10.82 -0.20 21.66
CA ASP A 226 -10.06 1.02 21.95
C ASP A 226 -8.82 1.09 21.04
N LEU A 227 -8.84 2.02 20.08
CA LEU A 227 -7.78 2.16 19.07
C LEU A 227 -6.40 2.45 19.67
N THR A 228 -6.31 3.03 20.86
CA THR A 228 -5.03 3.28 21.54
C THR A 228 -4.29 2.00 21.91
N LYS A 229 -4.98 0.86 21.93
CA LYS A 229 -4.42 -0.46 22.23
C LYS A 229 -3.97 -1.25 21.00
N HIS A 230 -4.34 -0.78 19.80
CA HIS A 230 -3.91 -1.43 18.57
C HIS A 230 -2.42 -1.19 18.30
N LYS A 231 -1.73 -2.23 17.86
CA LYS A 231 -0.31 -2.17 17.46
C LYS A 231 -0.20 -2.46 15.97
N MET A 232 0.31 -1.48 15.23
CA MET A 232 0.66 -1.67 13.82
C MET A 232 1.88 -2.55 13.69
N ASP A 233 1.91 -3.36 12.63
CA ASP A 233 3.12 -4.06 12.22
C ASP A 233 4.16 -3.03 11.74
N SER A 234 5.45 -3.35 11.96
CA SER A 234 6.54 -2.52 11.49
C SER A 234 6.78 -2.71 10.00
N GLU A 235 6.91 -1.60 9.28
CA GLU A 235 7.17 -1.56 7.85
C GLU A 235 8.43 -0.74 7.58
N GLN A 236 9.25 -1.22 6.66
CA GLN A 236 10.51 -0.56 6.30
C GLN A 236 10.25 0.64 5.41
N MET A 237 10.95 1.74 5.68
CA MET A 237 10.80 2.97 4.91
C MET A 237 12.11 3.72 4.74
N TYR A 238 12.18 4.52 3.65
CA TYR A 238 13.33 5.33 3.29
C TYR A 238 12.86 6.72 2.82
N VAL A 239 13.53 7.74 3.32
CA VAL A 239 13.39 9.14 2.85
C VAL A 239 14.79 9.64 2.55
N ASN A 240 15.06 9.98 1.30
CA ASN A 240 16.38 10.45 0.87
C ASN A 240 16.49 11.97 0.90
N ALA A 241 17.72 12.47 0.77
CA ALA A 241 18.04 13.90 0.78
C ALA A 241 17.29 14.68 -0.30
N ASP A 242 17.07 14.11 -1.46
CA ASP A 242 16.41 14.79 -2.58
C ASP A 242 14.92 15.02 -2.29
N ALA A 243 14.23 14.02 -1.74
CA ALA A 243 12.85 14.16 -1.28
C ALA A 243 12.75 15.24 -0.17
N CYS A 244 13.67 15.23 0.80
CA CYS A 244 13.72 16.26 1.84
C CYS A 244 13.88 17.67 1.24
N ARG A 245 14.80 17.85 0.32
CA ARG A 245 15.06 19.13 -0.33
C ARG A 245 13.82 19.66 -1.06
N ILE A 246 13.20 18.83 -1.90
CA ILE A 246 12.03 19.21 -2.70
C ILE A 246 10.86 19.59 -1.79
N VAL A 247 10.54 18.72 -0.82
CA VAL A 247 9.39 18.92 0.08
C VAL A 247 9.58 20.11 1.00
N ASN A 248 10.77 20.26 1.58
CA ASN A 248 11.05 21.36 2.51
C ASN A 248 11.07 22.71 1.81
N ASN A 249 11.62 22.79 0.58
CA ASN A 249 11.58 24.02 -0.22
C ASN A 249 10.13 24.43 -0.52
N ALA A 250 9.27 23.48 -0.94
CA ALA A 250 7.87 23.78 -1.18
C ALA A 250 7.15 24.27 0.08
N LYS A 251 7.47 23.68 1.23
CA LYS A 251 6.91 24.10 2.51
C LYS A 251 7.31 25.52 2.86
N ASP A 252 8.60 25.86 2.72
CA ASP A 252 9.13 27.18 3.02
C ASP A 252 8.58 28.25 2.07
N GLU A 253 8.29 27.88 0.83
CA GLU A 253 7.66 28.75 -0.18
C GLU A 253 6.12 28.81 -0.05
N GLY A 254 5.52 28.11 0.90
CA GLY A 254 4.05 28.06 1.11
C GLY A 254 3.28 27.40 -0.01
N LYS A 255 3.91 26.44 -0.70
CA LYS A 255 3.32 25.66 -1.78
C LYS A 255 2.48 24.51 -1.25
N ASN A 256 1.63 23.94 -2.12
CA ASN A 256 0.87 22.76 -1.79
C ASN A 256 1.77 21.53 -1.83
N ILE A 257 1.61 20.70 -0.81
CA ILE A 257 2.30 19.42 -0.69
C ILE A 257 1.24 18.34 -0.60
N CYS A 258 1.14 17.53 -1.65
CA CYS A 258 0.16 16.45 -1.76
C CYS A 258 0.81 15.10 -1.45
N ALA A 259 0.36 14.44 -0.40
CA ALA A 259 0.71 13.07 -0.11
C ALA A 259 -0.14 12.10 -0.94
N VAL A 260 0.49 11.32 -1.79
CA VAL A 260 -0.20 10.32 -2.61
C VAL A 260 -0.21 8.96 -1.90
N GLY A 261 -1.30 8.73 -1.17
CA GLY A 261 -1.56 7.51 -0.41
C GLY A 261 -1.24 7.58 1.08
N THR A 262 -1.87 6.67 1.80
CA THR A 262 -1.70 6.52 3.26
C THR A 262 -0.29 6.11 3.64
N THR A 263 0.40 5.34 2.79
CA THR A 263 1.81 4.95 3.00
C THR A 263 2.74 6.15 2.96
N VAL A 264 2.53 7.07 2.01
CA VAL A 264 3.30 8.33 1.97
C VAL A 264 3.02 9.17 3.22
N MET A 265 1.76 9.31 3.61
CA MET A 265 1.40 10.08 4.80
C MET A 265 2.09 9.52 6.05
N ARG A 266 2.07 8.21 6.26
CA ARG A 266 2.77 7.58 7.39
C ARG A 266 4.28 7.77 7.33
N THR A 267 4.86 7.72 6.13
CA THR A 267 6.30 7.91 5.91
C THR A 267 6.73 9.33 6.30
N ILE A 268 6.08 10.35 5.76
CA ILE A 268 6.46 11.73 6.02
C ILE A 268 6.19 12.15 7.48
N GLU A 269 5.10 11.66 8.09
CA GLU A 269 4.81 11.92 9.50
C GLU A 269 5.71 11.11 10.46
N THR A 270 6.42 10.09 9.98
CA THR A 270 7.46 9.42 10.74
C THR A 270 8.80 10.14 10.65
N ALA A 271 9.13 10.67 9.46
CA ALA A 271 10.43 11.29 9.18
C ALA A 271 10.47 12.80 9.44
N VAL A 272 9.36 13.43 9.83
CA VAL A 272 9.32 14.87 10.13
C VAL A 272 10.05 15.18 11.44
N GLY A 273 10.90 16.21 11.42
CA GLY A 273 11.57 16.75 12.61
C GLY A 273 10.66 17.69 13.43
N THR A 274 11.12 18.06 14.60
CA THR A 274 10.43 19.01 15.51
C THR A 274 10.27 20.41 14.93
N ASP A 275 11.08 20.76 13.93
CA ASP A 275 11.00 21.98 13.14
C ASP A 275 9.94 21.92 12.02
N GLY A 276 9.25 20.79 11.88
CA GLY A 276 8.25 20.55 10.84
C GLY A 276 8.84 20.29 9.45
N HIS A 277 10.15 20.13 9.32
CA HIS A 277 10.82 19.76 8.08
C HIS A 277 11.05 18.26 7.99
N LEU A 278 10.95 17.74 6.77
CA LEU A 278 11.24 16.34 6.47
C LEU A 278 12.73 16.08 6.62
N LYS A 279 13.09 14.99 7.28
CA LYS A 279 14.48 14.54 7.49
C LYS A 279 14.74 13.25 6.74
N GLU A 280 15.99 13.05 6.35
CA GLU A 280 16.42 11.73 5.84
C GLU A 280 16.15 10.65 6.88
N PHE A 281 15.69 9.52 6.39
CA PHE A 281 15.33 8.37 7.25
C PHE A 281 15.59 7.06 6.52
N ASP A 282 16.20 6.13 7.24
CA ASP A 282 16.36 4.74 6.84
C ASP A 282 16.04 3.86 8.04
N GLY A 283 14.93 3.14 7.99
CA GLY A 283 14.52 2.33 9.13
C GLY A 283 13.08 1.83 9.04
N TRP A 284 12.45 1.72 10.20
CA TRP A 284 11.16 1.08 10.36
C TRP A 284 10.15 2.02 11.00
N THR A 285 8.88 1.89 10.61
CA THR A 285 7.77 2.58 11.27
C THR A 285 6.64 1.61 11.60
N ASN A 286 6.09 1.78 12.80
CA ASN A 286 4.84 1.17 13.23
C ASN A 286 3.80 2.24 13.59
N LYS A 287 3.97 3.43 13.03
CA LYS A 287 3.08 4.56 13.32
C LYS A 287 1.64 4.24 12.91
N PHE A 288 0.75 4.28 13.89
CA PHE A 288 -0.69 4.18 13.72
C PHE A 288 -1.31 5.57 13.86
N ILE A 289 -1.97 6.04 12.80
CA ILE A 289 -2.60 7.36 12.76
C ILE A 289 -4.12 7.19 12.77
N PHE A 290 -4.75 7.77 13.75
CA PHE A 290 -6.21 7.86 13.90
C PHE A 290 -6.59 9.18 14.59
N PRO A 291 -7.85 9.66 14.49
CA PRO A 291 -8.24 10.94 15.10
C PRO A 291 -8.19 10.92 16.63
N PRO A 292 -7.79 12.04 17.29
CA PRO A 292 -7.23 13.24 16.68
C PRO A 292 -5.73 13.09 16.37
N TYR A 293 -5.28 13.69 15.28
CA TYR A 293 -3.86 13.74 14.90
C TYR A 293 -3.56 15.03 14.15
N ASP A 294 -2.46 15.68 14.50
CA ASP A 294 -1.98 16.92 13.87
C ASP A 294 -0.90 16.60 12.84
N PHE A 295 -1.21 16.81 11.57
CA PHE A 295 -0.31 16.55 10.47
C PHE A 295 0.67 17.71 10.25
N SER A 296 1.92 17.40 9.96
CA SER A 296 3.01 18.38 9.98
C SER A 296 3.51 18.79 8.59
N VAL A 297 3.32 17.98 7.57
CA VAL A 297 3.99 18.17 6.27
C VAL A 297 2.99 18.43 5.13
N ALA A 298 2.10 17.51 4.85
CA ALA A 298 1.17 17.60 3.71
C ALA A 298 -0.07 18.45 4.04
N ASN A 299 -0.48 19.28 3.08
CA ASN A 299 -1.72 20.06 3.13
C ASN A 299 -2.77 19.61 2.09
N SER A 300 -2.50 18.48 1.42
CA SER A 300 -3.47 17.75 0.61
C SER A 300 -3.10 16.27 0.55
N MET A 301 -4.08 15.44 0.24
CA MET A 301 -3.91 13.99 0.22
C MET A 301 -4.75 13.34 -0.88
N VAL A 302 -4.13 12.46 -1.66
CA VAL A 302 -4.84 11.51 -2.55
C VAL A 302 -4.91 10.16 -1.87
N THR A 303 -6.08 9.53 -1.87
CA THR A 303 -6.28 8.20 -1.29
C THR A 303 -7.37 7.44 -2.05
N ASN A 304 -7.41 6.12 -1.91
CA ASN A 304 -8.54 5.30 -2.36
C ASN A 304 -9.66 5.32 -1.31
N PHE A 305 -10.85 4.82 -1.68
CA PHE A 305 -11.88 4.47 -0.73
C PHE A 305 -11.55 3.14 -0.07
N HIS A 306 -11.36 3.16 1.25
CA HIS A 306 -10.93 2.01 2.04
C HIS A 306 -12.08 1.22 2.62
N LEU A 307 -11.80 -0.02 3.02
CA LEU A 307 -12.78 -0.90 3.66
C LEU A 307 -13.16 -0.39 5.06
N PRO A 308 -14.38 -0.68 5.54
CA PRO A 308 -14.78 -0.37 6.90
C PRO A 308 -13.84 -1.03 7.91
N LEU A 309 -13.68 -0.42 9.07
CA LEU A 309 -12.85 -0.89 10.19
C LEU A 309 -11.35 -1.00 9.89
N SER A 310 -10.87 -0.46 8.77
CA SER A 310 -9.46 -0.49 8.39
C SER A 310 -8.64 0.64 9.00
N THR A 311 -7.37 0.36 9.30
CA THR A 311 -6.41 1.38 9.73
C THR A 311 -6.26 2.51 8.72
N LEU A 312 -6.45 2.19 7.44
CA LEU A 312 -6.37 3.15 6.33
C LEU A 312 -7.51 4.17 6.37
N LEU A 313 -8.75 3.73 6.61
CA LEU A 313 -9.88 4.64 6.81
C LEU A 313 -9.66 5.56 8.02
N MET A 314 -9.08 5.04 9.09
CA MET A 314 -8.79 5.82 10.29
C MET A 314 -7.79 6.94 10.04
N LEU A 315 -6.73 6.69 9.25
CA LEU A 315 -5.78 7.70 8.84
C LEU A 315 -6.46 8.78 7.99
N VAL A 316 -7.27 8.38 7.01
CA VAL A 316 -8.00 9.32 6.16
C VAL A 316 -8.96 10.18 6.98
N ALA A 317 -9.68 9.59 7.94
CA ALA A 317 -10.55 10.31 8.87
C ALA A 317 -9.78 11.25 9.80
N ALA A 318 -8.56 10.89 10.20
CA ALA A 318 -7.69 11.77 10.97
C ALA A 318 -7.28 13.00 10.15
N TYR A 319 -7.00 12.80 8.85
CA TYR A 319 -6.59 13.89 7.96
C TYR A 319 -7.75 14.79 7.54
N GLY A 320 -8.83 14.23 7.05
CA GLY A 320 -9.97 14.97 6.52
C GLY A 320 -10.98 15.47 7.56
N GLY A 321 -10.85 15.00 8.80
CA GLY A 321 -11.88 15.16 9.83
C GLY A 321 -12.90 14.01 9.78
N TYR A 322 -13.17 13.42 10.93
CA TYR A 322 -14.01 12.21 11.04
C TYR A 322 -15.39 12.38 10.39
N ASP A 323 -16.15 13.43 10.78
CA ASP A 323 -17.51 13.62 10.30
C ASP A 323 -17.57 13.84 8.78
N LEU A 324 -16.69 14.69 8.25
CA LEU A 324 -16.63 15.00 6.82
C LEU A 324 -16.21 13.79 5.99
N VAL A 325 -15.24 13.01 6.46
CA VAL A 325 -14.81 11.79 5.76
C VAL A 325 -15.91 10.74 5.77
N MET A 326 -16.60 10.54 6.89
CA MET A 326 -17.71 9.59 6.94
C MET A 326 -18.89 10.03 6.07
N GLU A 327 -19.18 11.33 5.98
CA GLU A 327 -20.15 11.89 5.03
C GLU A 327 -19.72 11.62 3.59
N ALA A 328 -18.46 11.85 3.25
CA ALA A 328 -17.90 11.57 1.93
C ALA A 328 -18.02 10.07 1.55
N TYR A 329 -17.79 9.17 2.51
CA TYR A 329 -17.96 7.72 2.30
C TYR A 329 -19.44 7.33 2.07
N HIS A 330 -20.36 7.90 2.82
CA HIS A 330 -21.80 7.70 2.58
C HIS A 330 -22.23 8.26 1.22
N THR A 331 -21.69 9.41 0.83
CA THR A 331 -21.91 9.99 -0.50
C THR A 331 -21.35 9.09 -1.59
N ALA A 332 -20.14 8.55 -1.41
CA ALA A 332 -19.53 7.63 -2.35
C ALA A 332 -20.38 6.37 -2.61
N LEU A 333 -20.99 5.81 -1.54
CA LEU A 333 -21.90 4.67 -1.67
C LEU A 333 -23.17 5.01 -2.47
N LYS A 334 -23.73 6.21 -2.29
CA LYS A 334 -24.92 6.69 -3.02
C LYS A 334 -24.61 7.00 -4.47
N GLU A 335 -23.45 7.56 -4.74
CA GLU A 335 -22.99 8.01 -6.05
C GLU A 335 -22.25 6.92 -6.84
N ASP A 336 -22.30 5.67 -6.37
CA ASP A 336 -21.78 4.51 -7.08
C ASP A 336 -20.26 4.48 -7.28
N TYR A 337 -19.51 5.05 -6.33
CA TYR A 337 -18.06 4.90 -6.29
C TYR A 337 -17.64 3.48 -5.97
N ARG A 338 -16.48 3.09 -6.50
CA ARG A 338 -15.87 1.78 -6.27
C ARG A 338 -14.82 1.87 -5.16
N PHE A 339 -14.75 0.82 -4.36
CA PHE A 339 -13.90 0.71 -3.19
C PHE A 339 -12.74 -0.28 -3.39
N GLY A 340 -11.72 -0.16 -2.54
CA GLY A 340 -10.60 -1.07 -2.49
C GLY A 340 -9.46 -0.70 -3.44
N THR A 341 -8.60 -1.66 -3.70
CA THR A 341 -7.33 -1.50 -4.44
C THR A 341 -7.50 -0.90 -5.83
N TYR A 342 -8.45 -1.40 -6.58
CA TYR A 342 -8.77 -0.95 -7.95
C TYR A 342 -9.96 0.01 -8.00
N GLY A 343 -10.37 0.51 -6.85
CA GLY A 343 -11.48 1.46 -6.71
C GLY A 343 -11.14 2.87 -7.17
N ASP A 344 -12.05 3.77 -6.85
CA ASP A 344 -11.94 5.18 -7.18
C ASP A 344 -11.12 5.95 -6.14
N ALA A 345 -10.82 7.20 -6.41
CA ALA A 345 -9.96 8.04 -5.59
C ALA A 345 -10.71 9.17 -4.89
N MET A 346 -10.12 9.63 -3.80
CA MET A 346 -10.51 10.84 -3.08
C MET A 346 -9.29 11.78 -3.01
N LEU A 347 -9.51 13.06 -3.30
CA LEU A 347 -8.58 14.15 -3.04
C LEU A 347 -9.12 14.98 -1.88
N ILE A 348 -8.36 15.09 -0.80
CA ILE A 348 -8.71 15.93 0.35
C ILE A 348 -7.81 17.16 0.31
N LEU A 349 -8.43 18.34 0.27
CA LEU A 349 -7.77 19.64 0.25
C LEU A 349 -7.98 20.36 1.59
N ASP A 350 -6.88 20.86 2.16
CA ASP A 350 -6.89 21.61 3.43
C ASP A 350 -6.96 23.13 3.18
N LYS A 351 -7.48 23.55 2.01
CA LYS A 351 -7.64 24.94 1.60
C LYS A 351 -9.04 25.45 1.85
#